data_6d0ffc2745fd600978cb982400c7e931
#
_entry.id   6d0ffc2745fd600978cb982400c7e931
#
_cell.length_a   1.000
_cell.length_b   1.000
_cell.length_c   1.000
_cell.angle_alpha   90.00
_cell.angle_beta   90.00
_cell.angle_gamma   90.00
#
_symmetry.space_group_name_H-M   'P 1'
#
loop_
_entity.id
_entity.type
_entity.pdbx_description
1 polymer ?
#
loop_
_entity_poly.entity_id
_entity_poly.type
_entity_poly.pdbx_seq_one_letter_code
_entity_poly.pdbx_strand_id
1 'polypeptide(L)'
;MLVVMMNLAVANAFDRVPGYLDTASVALPARATSLALHAAVDDWAAGRVDPSALDAPVDRMRAAYASIVGGRPTDVTLAGSVSQVVGMVAASLPAGSRVLAAEGDFASVLFPFMADGRLDVTLVPFEGLLDAVRPGVDLVAVSAVQSSDGRVMNLDALAKAARRAGAKTLIDASHAAGWLPMHSRDFDVVVSAAYKWLMAPRGIALTAVNPRATWLRPVNASWYGTDEPWNNLYGPPMHLSATARRFDTSPPWQLVEAGAVALELLAGLRRTDVRDYSVGLANQFREALGMPPSDTTIVSVNGDPRHLADARVRCSGRGGRSRLSFYVYNDLSDVERAARALRVSAAA
;
A
#
# COMPACT_ATOMS: atom_id res chain seq x y z
N MET A 1 -27.19 4.26 8.53
CA MET A 1 -27.10 5.74 8.60
C MET A 1 -25.65 6.23 8.49
N LEU A 2 -24.66 5.63 9.15
CA LEU A 2 -23.24 6.00 9.01
C LEU A 2 -22.69 5.81 7.58
N VAL A 3 -23.05 4.73 6.90
CA VAL A 3 -22.65 4.43 5.51
C VAL A 3 -23.09 5.51 4.53
N VAL A 4 -24.28 6.10 4.73
CA VAL A 4 -24.83 7.17 3.88
C VAL A 4 -24.09 8.50 4.10
N MET A 5 -23.67 8.80 5.33
CA MET A 5 -23.01 10.08 5.67
C MET A 5 -21.58 10.15 5.12
N MET A 6 -20.81 9.06 5.14
CA MET A 6 -19.45 9.05 4.55
C MET A 6 -19.49 9.18 3.03
N ASN A 7 -20.49 8.62 2.38
CA ASN A 7 -20.68 8.70 0.93
C ASN A 7 -20.81 10.15 0.43
N LEU A 8 -21.53 11.03 1.13
CA LEU A 8 -21.74 12.41 0.71
C LEU A 8 -20.47 13.28 0.77
N ALA A 9 -19.61 13.09 1.77
CA ALA A 9 -18.37 13.87 1.90
C ALA A 9 -17.31 13.44 0.90
N VAL A 10 -17.21 12.14 0.61
CA VAL A 10 -16.19 11.56 -0.28
C VAL A 10 -16.66 11.51 -1.73
N ALA A 11 -17.95 11.26 -2.00
CA ALA A 11 -18.51 11.18 -3.35
C ALA A 11 -18.25 12.47 -4.18
N ASN A 12 -18.24 13.63 -3.51
CA ASN A 12 -17.94 14.91 -4.15
C ASN A 12 -16.45 15.10 -4.50
N ALA A 13 -15.53 14.24 -4.04
CA ALA A 13 -14.11 14.34 -4.35
C ALA A 13 -13.72 13.60 -5.63
N PHE A 14 -14.58 12.71 -6.14
CA PHE A 14 -14.29 11.86 -7.30
C PHE A 14 -15.25 12.12 -8.46
N ASP A 15 -14.77 11.91 -9.68
CA ASP A 15 -15.64 11.73 -10.83
C ASP A 15 -16.20 10.31 -10.82
N ARG A 16 -17.50 10.19 -10.98
CA ARG A 16 -18.18 8.89 -10.91
C ARG A 16 -17.78 8.00 -12.11
N VAL A 17 -17.19 6.86 -11.87
CA VAL A 17 -16.88 5.81 -12.85
C VAL A 17 -17.65 4.54 -12.47
N PRO A 18 -18.91 4.37 -12.94
CA PRO A 18 -19.75 3.24 -12.57
C PRO A 18 -19.12 1.89 -12.90
N GLY A 19 -19.14 0.98 -11.94
CA GLY A 19 -18.60 -0.38 -12.12
C GLY A 19 -17.07 -0.48 -12.00
N TYR A 20 -16.37 0.57 -11.57
CA TYR A 20 -14.93 0.49 -11.33
C TYR A 20 -14.63 -0.21 -9.99
N LEU A 21 -14.31 -1.48 -10.05
CA LEU A 21 -14.06 -2.36 -8.90
C LEU A 21 -12.63 -2.94 -8.94
N ASP A 22 -11.64 -2.13 -9.33
CA ASP A 22 -10.24 -2.56 -9.52
C ASP A 22 -9.21 -1.72 -8.73
N THR A 23 -9.61 -1.14 -7.60
CA THR A 23 -8.72 -0.41 -6.67
C THR A 23 -7.48 -1.22 -6.30
N ALA A 24 -7.64 -2.53 -6.14
CA ALA A 24 -6.54 -3.45 -5.84
C ALA A 24 -5.47 -3.54 -6.96
N SER A 25 -5.76 -3.10 -8.19
CA SER A 25 -4.77 -2.95 -9.26
C SER A 25 -4.29 -1.50 -9.37
N VAL A 26 -5.22 -0.56 -9.54
CA VAL A 26 -4.98 0.89 -9.62
C VAL A 26 -6.22 1.61 -9.06
N ALA A 27 -6.05 2.55 -8.17
CA ALA A 27 -7.17 3.37 -7.69
C ALA A 27 -7.55 4.47 -8.68
N LEU A 28 -8.80 4.94 -8.60
CA LEU A 28 -9.20 6.21 -9.21
C LEU A 28 -8.62 7.37 -8.38
N PRO A 29 -8.05 8.41 -9.02
CA PRO A 29 -7.65 9.61 -8.32
C PRO A 29 -8.86 10.46 -7.94
N ALA A 30 -8.76 11.20 -6.86
CA ALA A 30 -9.68 12.30 -6.61
C ALA A 30 -9.48 13.41 -7.66
N ARG A 31 -10.50 14.24 -7.94
CA ARG A 31 -10.39 15.36 -8.88
C ARG A 31 -9.22 16.29 -8.56
N ALA A 32 -9.05 16.63 -7.29
CA ALA A 32 -7.95 17.49 -6.85
C ALA A 32 -6.57 16.85 -7.16
N THR A 33 -6.44 15.53 -6.98
CA THR A 33 -5.21 14.78 -7.31
C THR A 33 -4.92 14.83 -8.81
N SER A 34 -5.94 14.63 -9.63
CA SER A 34 -5.81 14.70 -11.10
C SER A 34 -5.41 16.12 -11.55
N LEU A 35 -6.07 17.15 -11.01
CA LEU A 35 -5.74 18.55 -11.31
C LEU A 35 -4.30 18.91 -10.90
N ALA A 36 -3.86 18.48 -9.72
CA ALA A 36 -2.48 18.71 -9.27
C ALA A 36 -1.45 18.05 -10.19
N LEU A 37 -1.75 16.84 -10.69
CA LEU A 37 -0.86 16.14 -11.63
C LEU A 37 -0.79 16.86 -12.97
N HIS A 38 -1.92 17.33 -13.51
CA HIS A 38 -1.95 18.10 -14.76
C HIS A 38 -1.16 19.41 -14.61
N ALA A 39 -1.37 20.16 -13.49
CA ALA A 39 -0.61 21.37 -13.23
C ALA A 39 0.91 21.12 -13.16
N ALA A 40 1.34 20.03 -12.53
CA ALA A 40 2.76 19.67 -12.47
C ALA A 40 3.36 19.37 -13.87
N VAL A 41 2.59 18.75 -14.77
CA VAL A 41 3.01 18.51 -16.15
C VAL A 41 3.08 19.83 -16.95
N ASP A 42 2.09 20.71 -16.77
CA ASP A 42 2.08 22.04 -17.42
C ASP A 42 3.23 22.91 -16.95
N ASP A 43 3.57 22.90 -15.66
CA ASP A 43 4.71 23.64 -15.12
C ASP A 43 6.03 23.07 -15.64
N TRP A 44 6.16 21.76 -15.74
CA TRP A 44 7.33 21.13 -16.34
C TRP A 44 7.48 21.50 -17.82
N ALA A 45 6.40 21.42 -18.60
CA ALA A 45 6.40 21.76 -20.03
C ALA A 45 6.75 23.24 -20.28
N ALA A 46 6.41 24.12 -19.35
CA ALA A 46 6.69 25.56 -19.41
C ALA A 46 8.01 25.99 -18.75
N GLY A 47 8.82 25.05 -18.22
CA GLY A 47 10.08 25.33 -17.55
C GLY A 47 9.92 26.08 -16.21
N ARG A 48 8.78 25.96 -15.55
CA ARG A 48 8.48 26.65 -14.28
C ARG A 48 8.77 25.83 -13.02
N VAL A 49 9.27 24.60 -13.17
CA VAL A 49 9.56 23.74 -12.01
C VAL A 49 10.70 24.34 -11.19
N ASP A 50 10.44 24.61 -9.92
CA ASP A 50 11.45 24.86 -8.90
C ASP A 50 11.62 23.59 -8.05
N PRO A 51 12.72 22.83 -8.21
CA PRO A 51 12.92 21.58 -7.47
C PRO A 51 12.94 21.78 -5.95
N SER A 52 13.40 22.91 -5.43
CA SER A 52 13.47 23.18 -3.99
C SER A 52 12.08 23.39 -3.37
N ALA A 53 11.13 23.92 -4.12
CA ALA A 53 9.75 24.08 -3.68
C ALA A 53 9.01 22.73 -3.50
N LEU A 54 9.56 21.64 -4.06
CA LEU A 54 8.95 20.31 -3.98
C LEU A 54 9.24 19.58 -2.65
N ASP A 55 10.09 20.13 -1.78
CA ASP A 55 10.30 19.58 -0.43
C ASP A 55 9.03 19.68 0.43
N ALA A 56 8.29 20.78 0.30
CA ALA A 56 7.05 20.98 1.07
C ALA A 56 5.97 19.91 0.78
N PRO A 57 5.60 19.58 -0.48
CA PRO A 57 4.69 18.47 -0.76
C PRO A 57 5.24 17.11 -0.32
N VAL A 58 6.55 16.87 -0.36
CA VAL A 58 7.16 15.64 0.18
C VAL A 58 6.91 15.52 1.69
N ASP A 59 7.11 16.60 2.44
CA ASP A 59 6.89 16.60 3.89
C ASP A 59 5.40 16.47 4.24
N ARG A 60 4.49 17.04 3.43
CA ARG A 60 3.03 16.79 3.53
C ARG A 60 2.70 15.32 3.31
N MET A 61 3.30 14.65 2.30
CA MET A 61 3.12 13.21 2.09
C MET A 61 3.59 12.38 3.30
N ARG A 62 4.74 12.74 3.92
CA ARG A 62 5.24 12.06 5.13
C ARG A 62 4.24 12.18 6.27
N ALA A 63 3.76 13.41 6.53
CA ALA A 63 2.81 13.67 7.61
C ALA A 63 1.49 12.92 7.40
N ALA A 64 0.95 12.96 6.18
CA ALA A 64 -0.28 12.28 5.83
C ALA A 64 -0.16 10.75 5.93
N TYR A 65 0.92 10.17 5.37
CA TYR A 65 1.16 8.73 5.45
C TYR A 65 1.37 8.25 6.89
N ALA A 66 2.13 9.01 7.68
CA ALA A 66 2.32 8.71 9.11
C ALA A 66 0.98 8.65 9.86
N SER A 67 0.08 9.60 9.61
CA SER A 67 -1.29 9.58 10.16
C SER A 67 -2.08 8.36 9.69
N ILE A 68 -1.94 7.96 8.41
CA ILE A 68 -2.64 6.82 7.83
C ILE A 68 -2.22 5.49 8.48
N VAL A 69 -0.94 5.29 8.75
CA VAL A 69 -0.41 4.02 9.27
C VAL A 69 -0.09 4.05 10.78
N GLY A 70 -0.46 5.11 11.49
CA GLY A 70 -0.25 5.22 12.94
C GLY A 70 1.23 5.36 13.33
N GLY A 71 1.99 6.18 12.58
CA GLY A 71 3.42 6.47 12.81
C GLY A 71 3.68 7.95 13.10
N ARG A 72 4.92 8.39 12.90
CA ARG A 72 5.37 9.79 12.96
C ARG A 72 5.96 10.21 11.61
N PRO A 73 5.89 11.48 11.21
CA PRO A 73 6.49 11.96 9.96
C PRO A 73 7.99 11.65 9.86
N THR A 74 8.72 11.73 10.98
CA THR A 74 10.16 11.41 11.07
C THR A 74 10.48 9.92 10.84
N ASP A 75 9.47 9.05 10.97
CA ASP A 75 9.60 7.61 10.72
C ASP A 75 9.35 7.27 9.24
N VAL A 76 8.98 8.24 8.38
CA VAL A 76 8.58 8.00 6.99
C VAL A 76 9.69 8.32 5.99
N THR A 77 9.89 7.43 5.03
CA THR A 77 10.78 7.59 3.87
C THR A 77 10.04 7.32 2.55
N LEU A 78 10.55 7.87 1.45
CA LEU A 78 10.02 7.72 0.10
C LEU A 78 10.95 6.84 -0.76
N ALA A 79 10.32 6.03 -1.60
CA ALA A 79 10.96 5.23 -2.63
C ALA A 79 10.10 5.18 -3.89
N GLY A 80 10.63 4.64 -4.98
CA GLY A 80 9.88 4.50 -6.24
C GLY A 80 8.96 3.28 -6.28
N SER A 81 9.25 2.22 -5.50
CA SER A 81 8.49 0.97 -5.50
C SER A 81 8.68 0.15 -4.22
N VAL A 82 7.73 -0.75 -3.95
CA VAL A 82 7.84 -1.72 -2.85
C VAL A 82 9.06 -2.60 -3.00
N SER A 83 9.34 -3.13 -4.20
CA SER A 83 10.50 -4.00 -4.44
C SER A 83 11.85 -3.32 -4.16
N GLN A 84 11.95 -2.00 -4.38
CA GLN A 84 13.14 -1.23 -4.00
C GLN A 84 13.35 -1.24 -2.48
N VAL A 85 12.28 -1.06 -1.72
CA VAL A 85 12.32 -1.07 -0.24
C VAL A 85 12.63 -2.48 0.28
N VAL A 86 11.99 -3.50 -0.27
CA VAL A 86 12.25 -4.91 0.11
C VAL A 86 13.69 -5.30 -0.23
N GLY A 87 14.23 -4.84 -1.38
CA GLY A 87 15.62 -5.05 -1.75
C GLY A 87 16.60 -4.38 -0.77
N MET A 88 16.27 -3.17 -0.28
CA MET A 88 17.04 -2.51 0.77
C MET A 88 17.03 -3.33 2.08
N VAL A 89 15.88 -3.89 2.46
CA VAL A 89 15.75 -4.76 3.63
C VAL A 89 16.59 -6.02 3.45
N ALA A 90 16.48 -6.70 2.30
CA ALA A 90 17.26 -7.89 1.98
C ALA A 90 18.78 -7.63 2.05
N ALA A 91 19.24 -6.53 1.42
CA ALA A 91 20.64 -6.13 1.44
C ALA A 91 21.17 -5.74 2.83
N SER A 92 20.27 -5.40 3.77
CA SER A 92 20.63 -5.05 5.15
C SER A 92 20.78 -6.27 6.07
N LEU A 93 20.28 -7.43 5.66
CA LEU A 93 20.38 -8.66 6.44
C LEU A 93 21.77 -9.31 6.29
N PRO A 94 22.34 -9.89 7.35
CA PRO A 94 23.51 -10.74 7.26
C PRO A 94 23.30 -11.94 6.33
N ALA A 95 24.36 -12.44 5.72
CA ALA A 95 24.32 -13.71 4.97
C ALA A 95 23.88 -14.86 5.90
N GLY A 96 23.09 -15.79 5.39
CA GLY A 96 22.49 -16.90 6.14
C GLY A 96 21.30 -16.50 7.00
N SER A 97 20.83 -15.23 6.96
CA SER A 97 19.61 -14.85 7.69
C SER A 97 18.40 -15.61 7.17
N ARG A 98 17.59 -16.13 8.11
CA ARG A 98 16.38 -16.90 7.83
C ARG A 98 15.19 -15.97 7.69
N VAL A 99 14.66 -15.90 6.47
CA VAL A 99 13.49 -15.10 6.10
C VAL A 99 12.27 -15.99 5.99
N LEU A 100 11.24 -15.73 6.78
CA LEU A 100 9.95 -16.41 6.73
C LEU A 100 8.94 -15.55 5.96
N ALA A 101 8.28 -16.13 4.96
CA ALA A 101 7.26 -15.44 4.17
C ALA A 101 6.10 -16.38 3.80
N ALA A 102 4.97 -15.80 3.34
CA ALA A 102 3.81 -16.58 2.93
C ALA A 102 3.96 -17.07 1.49
N GLU A 103 3.58 -18.32 1.24
CA GLU A 103 3.41 -18.85 -0.12
C GLU A 103 2.38 -18.03 -0.89
N GLY A 104 2.67 -17.71 -2.15
CA GLY A 104 1.76 -16.97 -3.02
C GLY A 104 1.64 -15.49 -2.68
N ASP A 105 2.46 -14.95 -1.80
CA ASP A 105 2.53 -13.51 -1.57
C ASP A 105 3.04 -12.79 -2.82
N PHE A 106 2.82 -11.48 -2.89
CA PHE A 106 3.15 -10.70 -4.07
C PHE A 106 4.65 -10.71 -4.37
N ALA A 107 5.03 -10.85 -5.64
CA ALA A 107 6.41 -10.98 -6.08
C ALA A 107 7.34 -9.86 -5.57
N SER A 108 6.83 -8.63 -5.40
CA SER A 108 7.63 -7.52 -4.83
C SER A 108 8.02 -7.74 -3.37
N VAL A 109 7.31 -8.60 -2.63
CA VAL A 109 7.67 -9.01 -1.26
C VAL A 109 8.66 -10.17 -1.27
N LEU A 110 8.49 -11.13 -2.18
CA LEU A 110 9.26 -12.39 -2.18
C LEU A 110 10.57 -12.30 -2.95
N PHE A 111 10.49 -11.80 -4.19
CA PHE A 111 11.60 -11.88 -5.15
C PHE A 111 12.89 -11.19 -4.71
N PRO A 112 12.87 -10.01 -4.05
CA PRO A 112 14.12 -9.41 -3.59
C PRO A 112 14.89 -10.28 -2.57
N PHE A 113 14.20 -11.02 -1.70
CA PHE A 113 14.84 -11.95 -0.77
C PHE A 113 15.37 -13.20 -1.50
N MET A 114 14.60 -13.73 -2.46
CA MET A 114 15.01 -14.92 -3.24
C MET A 114 16.17 -14.61 -4.20
N ALA A 115 16.17 -13.41 -4.80
CA ALA A 115 17.21 -12.98 -5.73
C ALA A 115 18.54 -12.64 -5.05
N ASP A 116 18.54 -12.33 -3.76
CA ASP A 116 19.75 -11.99 -2.99
C ASP A 116 20.76 -13.16 -2.94
N GLY A 117 20.28 -14.41 -2.90
CA GLY A 117 21.09 -15.62 -2.92
C GLY A 117 21.92 -15.87 -1.64
N ARG A 118 22.01 -14.91 -0.73
CA ARG A 118 22.70 -15.02 0.56
C ARG A 118 21.78 -15.43 1.70
N LEU A 119 20.46 -15.33 1.48
CA LEU A 119 19.41 -15.48 2.50
C LEU A 119 18.77 -16.87 2.39
N ASP A 120 18.39 -17.42 3.54
CA ASP A 120 17.61 -18.66 3.63
C ASP A 120 16.12 -18.32 3.70
N VAL A 121 15.41 -18.46 2.57
CA VAL A 121 14.01 -18.07 2.44
C VAL A 121 13.11 -19.30 2.61
N THR A 122 12.32 -19.31 3.67
CA THR A 122 11.29 -20.33 3.93
C THR A 122 9.91 -19.78 3.62
N LEU A 123 9.20 -20.46 2.71
CA LEU A 123 7.82 -20.17 2.38
C LEU A 123 6.88 -21.14 3.10
N VAL A 124 5.79 -20.62 3.67
CA VAL A 124 4.75 -21.42 4.33
C VAL A 124 3.36 -20.97 3.89
N PRO A 125 2.34 -21.81 3.94
CA PRO A 125 0.96 -21.38 3.71
C PRO A 125 0.60 -20.17 4.57
N PHE A 126 -0.17 -19.24 4.00
CA PHE A 126 -0.51 -17.99 4.68
C PHE A 126 -1.16 -18.21 6.06
N GLU A 127 -2.02 -19.21 6.17
CA GLU A 127 -2.71 -19.59 7.42
C GLU A 127 -1.74 -20.12 8.49
N GLY A 128 -0.65 -20.75 8.09
CA GLY A 128 0.38 -21.30 8.98
C GLY A 128 1.48 -20.31 9.35
N LEU A 129 1.48 -19.10 8.77
CA LEU A 129 2.58 -18.16 8.96
C LEU A 129 2.79 -17.79 10.43
N LEU A 130 1.71 -17.50 11.18
CA LEU A 130 1.80 -17.13 12.59
C LEU A 130 2.43 -18.21 13.46
N ASP A 131 2.10 -19.48 13.21
CA ASP A 131 2.63 -20.63 13.94
C ASP A 131 4.09 -20.93 13.57
N ALA A 132 4.49 -20.52 12.35
CA ALA A 132 5.87 -20.67 11.89
C ALA A 132 6.82 -19.59 12.46
N VAL A 133 6.29 -18.49 13.03
CA VAL A 133 7.10 -17.44 13.67
C VAL A 133 7.62 -17.93 15.03
N ARG A 134 8.86 -18.42 15.08
CA ARG A 134 9.52 -19.00 16.25
C ARG A 134 10.98 -18.57 16.38
N PRO A 135 11.62 -18.75 17.52
CA PRO A 135 13.04 -18.45 17.69
C PRO A 135 13.88 -19.08 16.59
N GLY A 136 14.76 -18.27 16.01
CA GLY A 136 15.56 -18.65 14.87
C GLY A 136 15.08 -18.10 13.54
N VAL A 137 13.89 -17.53 13.42
CA VAL A 137 13.50 -16.67 12.29
C VAL A 137 14.13 -15.29 12.50
N ASP A 138 14.89 -14.79 11.52
CA ASP A 138 15.54 -13.48 11.59
C ASP A 138 14.66 -12.35 11.09
N LEU A 139 13.83 -12.64 10.06
CA LEU A 139 12.86 -11.70 9.50
C LEU A 139 11.57 -12.42 9.12
N VAL A 140 10.43 -11.82 9.43
CA VAL A 140 9.13 -12.17 8.84
C VAL A 140 8.74 -11.10 7.84
N ALA A 141 8.47 -11.49 6.59
CA ALA A 141 8.02 -10.60 5.53
C ALA A 141 6.66 -11.07 4.99
N VAL A 142 5.64 -10.22 5.03
CA VAL A 142 4.29 -10.59 4.59
C VAL A 142 3.45 -9.37 4.19
N SER A 143 2.56 -9.57 3.20
CA SER A 143 1.50 -8.60 2.91
C SER A 143 0.43 -8.60 4.01
N ALA A 144 0.09 -7.43 4.54
CA ALA A 144 -0.98 -7.27 5.54
C ALA A 144 -2.33 -7.75 5.00
N VAL A 145 -2.53 -7.61 3.69
CA VAL A 145 -3.70 -8.13 2.95
C VAL A 145 -3.20 -8.77 1.66
N GLN A 146 -3.57 -10.04 1.46
CA GLN A 146 -3.12 -10.78 0.29
C GLN A 146 -3.70 -10.22 -1.01
N SER A 147 -2.83 -9.99 -1.99
CA SER A 147 -3.20 -9.41 -3.28
C SER A 147 -4.13 -10.30 -4.11
N SER A 148 -4.04 -11.61 -3.96
CA SER A 148 -4.78 -12.60 -4.77
C SER A 148 -6.26 -12.67 -4.42
N ASP A 149 -6.57 -12.64 -3.12
CA ASP A 149 -7.89 -13.02 -2.61
C ASP A 149 -8.39 -12.15 -1.45
N GLY A 150 -7.54 -11.27 -0.92
CA GLY A 150 -7.89 -10.34 0.13
C GLY A 150 -7.85 -10.91 1.55
N ARG A 151 -7.27 -12.10 1.79
CA ARG A 151 -7.06 -12.59 3.17
C ARG A 151 -6.26 -11.58 3.97
N VAL A 152 -6.72 -11.29 5.20
CA VAL A 152 -6.14 -10.30 6.09
C VAL A 152 -5.28 -10.98 7.13
N MET A 153 -4.05 -10.52 7.31
CA MET A 153 -3.14 -10.97 8.37
C MET A 153 -3.59 -10.39 9.71
N ASN A 154 -3.64 -11.22 10.74
CA ASN A 154 -3.81 -10.72 12.10
C ASN A 154 -2.51 -10.02 12.55
N LEU A 155 -2.45 -8.70 12.32
CA LEU A 155 -1.26 -7.89 12.58
C LEU A 155 -0.88 -7.85 14.06
N ASP A 156 -1.85 -7.84 14.97
CA ASP A 156 -1.59 -7.86 16.42
C ASP A 156 -0.96 -9.18 16.87
N ALA A 157 -1.47 -10.29 16.34
CA ALA A 157 -0.90 -11.61 16.63
C ALA A 157 0.51 -11.73 16.04
N LEU A 158 0.71 -11.24 14.82
CA LEU A 158 2.02 -11.23 14.16
C LEU A 158 3.06 -10.41 14.92
N ALA A 159 2.70 -9.20 15.34
CA ALA A 159 3.58 -8.33 16.14
C ALA A 159 3.98 -8.99 17.47
N LYS A 160 3.03 -9.68 18.12
CA LYS A 160 3.30 -10.42 19.35
C LYS A 160 4.20 -11.64 19.10
N ALA A 161 3.95 -12.41 18.04
CA ALA A 161 4.74 -13.57 17.68
C ALA A 161 6.19 -13.18 17.32
N ALA A 162 6.38 -12.16 16.47
CA ALA A 162 7.68 -11.65 16.08
C ALA A 162 8.50 -11.16 17.29
N ARG A 163 7.87 -10.38 18.20
CA ARG A 163 8.53 -9.94 19.44
C ARG A 163 8.99 -11.11 20.30
N ARG A 164 8.16 -12.16 20.48
CA ARG A 164 8.54 -13.35 21.25
C ARG A 164 9.66 -14.14 20.60
N ALA A 165 9.68 -14.19 19.27
CA ALA A 165 10.71 -14.89 18.49
C ALA A 165 12.02 -14.10 18.37
N GLY A 166 12.02 -12.79 18.68
CA GLY A 166 13.14 -11.89 18.38
C GLY A 166 13.31 -11.60 16.90
N ALA A 167 12.29 -11.88 16.09
CA ALA A 167 12.31 -11.70 14.65
C ALA A 167 12.04 -10.24 14.25
N LYS A 168 12.76 -9.74 13.25
CA LYS A 168 12.46 -8.50 12.54
C LYS A 168 11.19 -8.65 11.71
N THR A 169 10.59 -7.53 11.31
CA THR A 169 9.32 -7.55 10.57
C THR A 169 9.32 -6.59 9.39
N LEU A 170 8.87 -7.07 8.23
CA LEU A 170 8.52 -6.27 7.07
C LEU A 170 7.07 -6.55 6.68
N ILE A 171 6.25 -5.50 6.67
CA ILE A 171 4.83 -5.56 6.29
C ILE A 171 4.62 -4.80 4.98
N ASP A 172 4.15 -5.48 3.95
CA ASP A 172 3.61 -4.81 2.76
C ASP A 172 2.15 -4.43 3.01
N ALA A 173 1.91 -3.15 3.23
CA ALA A 173 0.59 -2.58 3.44
C ALA A 173 -0.04 -2.01 2.15
N SER A 174 0.47 -2.38 0.96
CA SER A 174 -0.04 -1.86 -0.33
C SER A 174 -1.52 -2.16 -0.56
N HIS A 175 -2.07 -3.19 0.07
CA HIS A 175 -3.50 -3.53 0.03
C HIS A 175 -4.23 -3.23 1.34
N ALA A 176 -3.55 -2.61 2.31
CA ALA A 176 -4.07 -2.34 3.65
C ALA A 176 -4.09 -0.84 3.99
N ALA A 177 -2.99 -0.13 3.73
CA ALA A 177 -2.88 1.29 4.03
C ALA A 177 -3.96 2.09 3.30
N GLY A 178 -4.77 2.80 4.07
CA GLY A 178 -5.89 3.57 3.56
C GLY A 178 -7.26 3.10 4.05
N TRP A 179 -7.41 1.79 4.38
CA TRP A 179 -8.66 1.27 4.91
C TRP A 179 -8.49 0.41 6.17
N LEU A 180 -7.43 -0.41 6.25
CA LEU A 180 -7.19 -1.27 7.42
C LEU A 180 -6.51 -0.44 8.53
N PRO A 181 -7.10 -0.33 9.73
CA PRO A 181 -6.41 0.28 10.86
C PRO A 181 -5.15 -0.50 11.22
N MET A 182 -4.05 0.21 11.42
CA MET A 182 -2.76 -0.38 11.83
C MET A 182 -1.92 0.62 12.63
N HIS A 183 -0.91 0.10 13.32
CA HIS A 183 0.11 0.89 13.99
C HIS A 183 1.48 0.49 13.46
N SER A 184 2.06 1.29 12.57
CA SER A 184 3.34 0.99 11.91
C SER A 184 4.49 0.78 12.91
N ARG A 185 4.41 1.40 14.08
CA ARG A 185 5.44 1.27 15.13
C ARG A 185 5.45 -0.08 15.85
N ASP A 186 4.50 -0.95 15.58
CA ASP A 186 4.53 -2.35 16.05
C ASP A 186 5.49 -3.21 15.23
N PHE A 187 5.90 -2.74 14.04
CA PHE A 187 6.76 -3.44 13.08
C PHE A 187 8.06 -2.66 12.84
N ASP A 188 9.07 -3.30 12.26
CA ASP A 188 10.32 -2.62 11.89
C ASP A 188 10.16 -1.81 10.60
N VAL A 189 9.49 -2.38 9.60
CA VAL A 189 9.25 -1.74 8.29
C VAL A 189 7.82 -1.99 7.84
N VAL A 190 7.11 -0.91 7.49
CA VAL A 190 5.79 -0.98 6.84
C VAL A 190 5.86 -0.21 5.54
N VAL A 191 5.72 -0.88 4.39
CA VAL A 191 5.81 -0.28 3.06
C VAL A 191 4.47 -0.31 2.35
N SER A 192 4.18 0.70 1.53
CA SER A 192 2.96 0.78 0.72
C SER A 192 3.23 1.34 -0.66
N ALA A 193 2.73 0.67 -1.69
CA ALA A 193 2.59 1.28 -3.02
C ALA A 193 1.45 2.32 -2.99
N ALA A 194 1.74 3.55 -3.38
CA ALA A 194 0.79 4.66 -3.19
C ALA A 194 -0.37 4.69 -4.20
N TYR A 195 -0.25 4.01 -5.34
CA TYR A 195 -1.20 4.07 -6.45
C TYR A 195 -2.43 3.16 -6.32
N LYS A 196 -2.56 2.45 -5.19
CA LYS A 196 -3.71 1.60 -4.89
C LYS A 196 -4.61 2.30 -3.88
N TRP A 197 -4.71 1.80 -2.67
CA TRP A 197 -5.60 2.32 -1.62
C TRP A 197 -5.23 3.72 -1.10
N LEU A 198 -4.03 4.22 -1.42
CA LEU A 198 -3.63 5.60 -1.13
C LEU A 198 -3.99 6.59 -2.27
N MET A 199 -4.49 6.12 -3.40
CA MET A 199 -5.03 6.89 -4.53
C MET A 199 -4.06 7.91 -5.14
N ALA A 200 -2.77 7.77 -4.87
CA ALA A 200 -1.71 8.62 -5.41
C ALA A 200 -1.22 8.11 -6.78
N PRO A 201 -0.47 8.91 -7.54
CA PRO A 201 0.14 8.46 -8.79
C PRO A 201 1.10 7.27 -8.59
N ARG A 202 1.25 6.44 -9.63
CA ARG A 202 2.25 5.37 -9.63
C ARG A 202 3.66 5.95 -9.75
N GLY A 203 4.63 5.35 -9.04
CA GLY A 203 6.02 5.81 -8.97
C GLY A 203 6.38 6.32 -7.58
N ILE A 204 5.44 6.24 -6.64
CA ILE A 204 5.61 6.56 -5.23
C ILE A 204 5.36 5.30 -4.40
N ALA A 205 6.31 4.97 -3.52
CA ALA A 205 6.14 4.07 -2.40
C ALA A 205 6.52 4.79 -1.11
N LEU A 206 5.70 4.64 -0.09
CA LEU A 206 5.92 5.24 1.23
C LEU A 206 6.24 4.13 2.22
N THR A 207 7.18 4.39 3.10
CA THR A 207 7.64 3.40 4.08
C THR A 207 7.75 4.03 5.45
N ALA A 208 7.07 3.45 6.43
CA ALA A 208 7.33 3.76 7.83
C ALA A 208 8.42 2.81 8.35
N VAL A 209 9.51 3.39 8.84
CA VAL A 209 10.66 2.69 9.43
C VAL A 209 10.69 2.98 10.93
N ASN A 210 10.58 1.93 11.73
CA ASN A 210 10.67 2.08 13.17
C ASN A 210 12.07 2.57 13.59
N PRO A 211 12.22 3.59 14.44
CA PRO A 211 13.54 4.05 14.91
C PRO A 211 14.42 2.95 15.56
N ARG A 212 13.81 1.89 16.09
CA ARG A 212 14.54 0.72 16.63
C ARG A 212 15.14 -0.19 15.54
N ALA A 213 14.74 -0.04 14.27
CA ALA A 213 15.28 -0.80 13.15
C ALA A 213 16.68 -0.28 12.72
N THR A 214 17.59 -0.17 13.69
CA THR A 214 18.97 0.33 13.49
C THR A 214 19.84 -0.59 12.64
N TRP A 215 19.38 -1.81 12.39
CA TRP A 215 20.01 -2.80 11.53
C TRP A 215 19.84 -2.49 10.03
N LEU A 216 18.89 -1.62 9.67
CA LEU A 216 18.69 -1.19 8.29
C LEU A 216 19.82 -0.28 7.81
N ARG A 217 20.33 -0.57 6.63
CA ARG A 217 21.39 0.18 5.96
C ARG A 217 20.82 1.02 4.81
N PRO A 218 21.21 2.28 4.66
CA PRO A 218 20.79 3.13 3.55
C PRO A 218 21.57 2.77 2.27
N VAL A 219 21.32 1.58 1.72
CA VAL A 219 22.07 1.05 0.56
C VAL A 219 21.85 1.87 -0.72
N ASN A 220 20.77 2.65 -0.77
CA ASN A 220 20.48 3.60 -1.85
C ASN A 220 20.72 5.04 -1.39
N ALA A 221 21.70 5.27 -0.48
CA ALA A 221 21.99 6.61 0.01
C ALA A 221 22.09 7.62 -1.14
N SER A 222 21.40 8.73 -1.00
CA SER A 222 21.34 9.78 -2.02
C SER A 222 21.48 11.17 -1.39
N TRP A 223 21.69 12.17 -2.22
CA TRP A 223 21.72 13.57 -1.81
C TRP A 223 20.44 14.00 -1.07
N TYR A 224 19.30 13.35 -1.37
CA TYR A 224 18.01 13.66 -0.75
C TYR A 224 17.82 13.02 0.63
N GLY A 225 18.67 12.06 1.00
CA GLY A 225 18.67 11.38 2.31
C GLY A 225 19.27 12.20 3.45
N THR A 226 19.45 13.50 3.30
CA THR A 226 20.02 14.43 4.29
C THR A 226 18.93 15.35 4.85
N ASP A 227 19.22 16.04 5.98
CA ASP A 227 18.29 17.04 6.52
C ASP A 227 18.29 18.34 5.71
N GLU A 228 19.38 18.63 4.98
CA GLU A 228 19.55 19.80 4.13
C GLU A 228 19.99 19.36 2.72
N PRO A 229 19.09 18.78 1.89
CA PRO A 229 19.47 18.14 0.64
C PRO A 229 20.17 19.12 -0.34
N TRP A 230 19.72 20.37 -0.42
CA TRP A 230 20.26 21.35 -1.35
C TRP A 230 21.67 21.83 -0.97
N ASN A 231 22.08 21.66 0.30
CA ASN A 231 23.43 21.97 0.78
C ASN A 231 24.39 20.76 0.68
N ASN A 232 23.87 19.56 0.32
CA ASN A 232 24.63 18.30 0.30
C ASN A 232 24.59 17.62 -1.08
N LEU A 233 24.63 18.40 -2.16
CA LEU A 233 24.52 17.89 -3.52
C LEU A 233 25.79 17.17 -4.00
N TYR A 234 26.96 17.53 -3.49
CA TYR A 234 28.25 17.09 -4.05
C TYR A 234 29.21 16.59 -2.97
N GLY A 235 29.88 15.48 -3.28
CA GLY A 235 31.09 15.00 -2.60
C GLY A 235 30.93 14.59 -1.14
N PRO A 236 32.04 14.13 -0.53
CA PRO A 236 32.14 13.90 0.91
C PRO A 236 32.31 15.24 1.67
N PRO A 237 31.97 15.26 3.00
CA PRO A 237 31.49 14.11 3.77
C PRO A 237 30.00 13.83 3.56
N MET A 238 29.59 12.55 3.71
CA MET A 238 28.18 12.14 3.63
C MET A 238 27.47 12.42 4.96
N HIS A 239 26.49 13.32 4.95
CA HIS A 239 25.68 13.71 6.13
C HIS A 239 24.25 13.22 6.00
N LEU A 240 24.03 11.93 6.26
CA LEU A 240 22.67 11.37 6.25
C LEU A 240 21.88 11.81 7.48
N SER A 241 20.56 11.99 7.28
CA SER A 241 19.61 12.31 8.35
C SER A 241 19.61 11.25 9.46
N ALA A 242 19.42 11.68 10.70
CA ALA A 242 19.19 10.77 11.82
C ALA A 242 17.80 10.09 11.77
N THR A 243 16.87 10.60 10.98
CA THR A 243 15.50 10.10 10.83
C THR A 243 15.40 9.08 9.69
N ALA A 244 14.18 8.59 9.41
CA ALA A 244 13.94 7.71 8.26
C ALA A 244 14.25 8.37 6.91
N ARG A 245 14.37 9.70 6.86
CA ARG A 245 14.80 10.45 5.67
C ARG A 245 16.12 9.95 5.09
N ARG A 246 17.03 9.37 5.91
CA ARG A 246 18.29 8.77 5.44
C ARG A 246 18.13 7.67 4.38
N PHE A 247 16.93 7.12 4.23
CA PHE A 247 16.61 6.11 3.24
C PHE A 247 15.96 6.68 1.98
N ASP A 248 15.74 7.99 1.91
CA ASP A 248 15.12 8.62 0.76
C ASP A 248 15.99 8.51 -0.49
N THR A 249 15.30 8.32 -1.60
CA THR A 249 15.84 8.58 -2.92
C THR A 249 15.28 9.90 -3.46
N SER A 250 15.88 10.45 -4.52
CA SER A 250 15.34 11.65 -5.17
C SER A 250 13.86 11.45 -5.52
N PRO A 251 12.96 12.36 -5.09
CA PRO A 251 11.53 12.18 -5.31
C PRO A 251 11.16 12.36 -6.79
N PRO A 252 10.08 11.72 -7.26
CA PRO A 252 9.56 11.91 -8.62
C PRO A 252 8.83 13.26 -8.70
N TRP A 253 9.52 14.32 -9.09
CA TRP A 253 9.08 15.72 -8.97
C TRP A 253 7.67 16.00 -9.49
N GLN A 254 7.31 15.46 -10.66
CA GLN A 254 5.98 15.67 -11.25
C GLN A 254 4.84 15.00 -10.47
N LEU A 255 5.16 14.07 -9.56
CA LEU A 255 4.16 13.27 -8.86
C LEU A 255 3.93 13.72 -7.40
N VAL A 256 4.86 14.51 -6.82
CA VAL A 256 4.86 14.75 -5.37
C VAL A 256 3.67 15.57 -4.89
N GLU A 257 3.29 16.63 -5.64
CA GLU A 257 2.13 17.45 -5.27
C GLU A 257 0.82 16.63 -5.36
N ALA A 258 0.62 15.90 -6.45
CA ALA A 258 -0.54 15.01 -6.60
C ALA A 258 -0.55 13.90 -5.53
N GLY A 259 0.63 13.40 -5.17
CA GLY A 259 0.79 12.44 -4.07
C GLY A 259 0.39 13.03 -2.72
N ALA A 260 0.81 14.26 -2.42
CA ALA A 260 0.44 14.97 -1.20
C ALA A 260 -1.08 15.17 -1.10
N VAL A 261 -1.69 15.70 -2.15
CA VAL A 261 -3.14 15.93 -2.22
C VAL A 261 -3.94 14.64 -2.01
N ALA A 262 -3.53 13.53 -2.64
CA ALA A 262 -4.20 12.24 -2.47
C ALA A 262 -4.14 11.72 -1.03
N LEU A 263 -2.95 11.78 -0.43
CA LEU A 263 -2.73 11.30 0.93
C LEU A 263 -3.41 12.18 1.99
N GLU A 264 -3.43 13.49 1.81
CA GLU A 264 -4.10 14.44 2.70
C GLU A 264 -5.62 14.23 2.72
N LEU A 265 -6.23 14.01 1.54
CA LEU A 265 -7.65 13.64 1.46
C LEU A 265 -7.93 12.41 2.32
N LEU A 266 -7.11 11.39 2.19
CA LEU A 266 -7.30 10.14 2.92
C LEU A 266 -6.97 10.28 4.41
N ALA A 267 -5.94 11.04 4.77
CA ALA A 267 -5.58 11.33 6.17
C ALA A 267 -6.68 12.10 6.92
N GLY A 268 -7.47 12.91 6.20
CA GLY A 268 -8.64 13.60 6.74
C GLY A 268 -9.84 12.71 7.07
N LEU A 269 -9.81 11.43 6.66
CA LEU A 269 -10.89 10.47 6.92
C LEU A 269 -10.56 9.58 8.12
N ARG A 270 -11.57 9.26 8.95
CA ARG A 270 -11.39 8.27 10.02
C ARG A 270 -11.21 6.87 9.41
N ARG A 271 -10.14 6.19 9.79
CA ARG A 271 -9.76 4.89 9.22
C ARG A 271 -10.84 3.82 9.41
N THR A 272 -11.48 3.83 10.58
CA THR A 272 -12.61 2.94 10.89
C THR A 272 -13.77 3.16 9.93
N ASP A 273 -14.09 4.41 9.60
CA ASP A 273 -15.23 4.72 8.72
C ASP A 273 -14.94 4.27 7.28
N VAL A 274 -13.70 4.49 6.81
CA VAL A 274 -13.24 3.99 5.49
C VAL A 274 -13.34 2.47 5.43
N ARG A 275 -12.88 1.78 6.49
CA ARG A 275 -12.96 0.33 6.60
C ARG A 275 -14.41 -0.15 6.59
N ASP A 276 -15.23 0.36 7.50
CA ASP A 276 -16.60 -0.10 7.68
C ASP A 276 -17.46 0.13 6.43
N TYR A 277 -17.23 1.24 5.73
CA TYR A 277 -17.88 1.52 4.46
C TYR A 277 -17.43 0.54 3.37
N SER A 278 -16.12 0.41 3.14
CA SER A 278 -15.58 -0.38 2.03
C SER A 278 -15.80 -1.90 2.24
N VAL A 279 -15.60 -2.38 3.47
CA VAL A 279 -15.92 -3.78 3.83
C VAL A 279 -17.43 -4.03 3.80
N GLY A 280 -18.24 -3.04 4.18
CA GLY A 280 -19.69 -3.11 4.08
C GLY A 280 -20.16 -3.34 2.64
N LEU A 281 -19.64 -2.60 1.66
CA LEU A 281 -19.94 -2.81 0.24
C LEU A 281 -19.48 -4.21 -0.23
N ALA A 282 -18.26 -4.63 0.16
CA ALA A 282 -17.75 -5.95 -0.18
C ALA A 282 -18.64 -7.08 0.39
N ASN A 283 -19.16 -6.90 1.62
CA ASN A 283 -20.04 -7.88 2.24
C ASN A 283 -21.44 -7.90 1.61
N GLN A 284 -21.99 -6.77 1.20
CA GLN A 284 -23.24 -6.74 0.44
C GLN A 284 -23.09 -7.47 -0.91
N PHE A 285 -21.93 -7.31 -1.58
CA PHE A 285 -21.64 -8.09 -2.78
C PHE A 285 -21.52 -9.60 -2.49
N ARG A 286 -20.85 -9.97 -1.39
CA ARG A 286 -20.79 -11.38 -0.93
C ARG A 286 -22.19 -11.94 -0.64
N GLU A 287 -22.99 -11.21 0.10
CA GLU A 287 -24.39 -11.59 0.42
C GLU A 287 -25.22 -11.82 -0.86
N ALA A 288 -25.11 -10.90 -1.84
CA ALA A 288 -25.80 -11.04 -3.12
C ALA A 288 -25.39 -12.29 -3.91
N LEU A 289 -24.25 -12.91 -3.60
CA LEU A 289 -23.74 -14.15 -4.21
C LEU A 289 -23.87 -15.38 -3.27
N GLY A 290 -24.50 -15.25 -2.10
CA GLY A 290 -24.62 -16.33 -1.13
C GLY A 290 -23.29 -16.72 -0.46
N MET A 291 -22.30 -15.81 -0.45
CA MET A 291 -21.00 -16.01 0.19
C MET A 291 -21.02 -15.54 1.65
N PRO A 292 -20.25 -16.16 2.54
CA PRO A 292 -20.14 -15.70 3.93
C PRO A 292 -19.48 -14.29 3.98
N PRO A 293 -19.80 -13.48 5.01
CA PRO A 293 -19.13 -12.19 5.21
C PRO A 293 -17.64 -12.36 5.51
N SER A 294 -16.88 -11.30 5.31
CA SER A 294 -15.44 -11.25 5.56
C SER A 294 -15.03 -9.85 6.00
N ASP A 295 -13.80 -9.70 6.49
CA ASP A 295 -13.22 -8.44 7.00
C ASP A 295 -12.34 -7.72 5.98
N THR A 296 -12.51 -8.04 4.69
CA THR A 296 -11.71 -7.48 3.58
C THR A 296 -12.56 -6.73 2.55
N THR A 297 -11.94 -5.77 1.89
CA THR A 297 -12.52 -4.99 0.79
C THR A 297 -12.32 -5.66 -0.58
N ILE A 298 -11.55 -6.76 -0.63
CA ILE A 298 -11.26 -7.53 -1.84
C ILE A 298 -12.12 -8.79 -1.83
N VAL A 299 -12.79 -9.06 -2.95
CA VAL A 299 -13.59 -10.26 -3.14
C VAL A 299 -13.11 -11.01 -4.37
N SER A 300 -12.66 -12.25 -4.17
CA SER A 300 -12.28 -13.16 -5.25
C SER A 300 -13.41 -14.14 -5.52
N VAL A 301 -13.88 -14.20 -6.75
CA VAL A 301 -15.00 -15.06 -7.17
C VAL A 301 -14.61 -15.90 -8.38
N ASN A 302 -15.23 -17.05 -8.56
CA ASN A 302 -15.11 -17.83 -9.79
C ASN A 302 -15.72 -17.03 -10.96
N GLY A 303 -15.12 -17.12 -12.12
CA GLY A 303 -15.58 -16.45 -13.33
C GLY A 303 -14.47 -15.69 -14.03
N ASP A 304 -14.63 -15.52 -15.33
CA ASP A 304 -13.70 -14.77 -16.19
C ASP A 304 -13.96 -13.26 -16.05
N PRO A 305 -12.95 -12.43 -15.79
CA PRO A 305 -13.10 -10.97 -15.77
C PRO A 305 -13.69 -10.40 -17.06
N ARG A 306 -13.55 -11.08 -18.20
CA ARG A 306 -14.11 -10.64 -19.50
C ARG A 306 -15.62 -10.56 -19.46
N HIS A 307 -16.31 -11.49 -18.83
CA HIS A 307 -17.77 -11.45 -18.69
C HIS A 307 -18.26 -10.27 -17.85
N LEU A 308 -17.46 -9.87 -16.86
CA LEU A 308 -17.74 -8.67 -16.06
C LEU A 308 -17.53 -7.38 -16.88
N ALA A 309 -16.54 -7.36 -17.78
CA ALA A 309 -16.27 -6.23 -18.66
C ALA A 309 -17.44 -5.95 -19.62
N ASP A 310 -18.13 -6.98 -20.14
CA ASP A 310 -19.33 -6.86 -20.98
C ASP A 310 -20.47 -6.14 -20.24
N ALA A 311 -20.56 -6.30 -18.93
CA ALA A 311 -21.48 -5.59 -18.05
C ALA A 311 -20.95 -4.23 -17.57
N ARG A 312 -19.84 -3.75 -18.16
CA ARG A 312 -19.14 -2.52 -17.73
C ARG A 312 -18.70 -2.56 -16.26
N VAL A 313 -18.22 -3.71 -15.80
CA VAL A 313 -17.59 -3.88 -14.50
C VAL A 313 -16.10 -4.09 -14.72
N ARG A 314 -15.30 -3.13 -14.28
CA ARG A 314 -13.84 -3.20 -14.29
C ARG A 314 -13.35 -3.94 -13.05
N CYS A 315 -12.66 -5.06 -13.28
CA CYS A 315 -11.99 -5.85 -12.24
C CYS A 315 -10.73 -6.50 -12.83
N SER A 316 -9.98 -7.24 -12.02
CA SER A 316 -8.76 -7.95 -12.49
C SER A 316 -8.89 -9.46 -12.30
N GLY A 317 -8.20 -10.23 -13.18
CA GLY A 317 -8.03 -11.68 -13.01
C GLY A 317 -6.83 -12.01 -12.13
N ARG A 318 -7.00 -12.94 -11.19
CA ARG A 318 -5.90 -13.49 -10.36
C ARG A 318 -6.14 -14.97 -10.12
N GLY A 319 -5.15 -15.82 -10.44
CA GLY A 319 -5.25 -17.27 -10.22
C GLY A 319 -6.48 -17.92 -10.86
N GLY A 320 -6.89 -17.48 -12.06
CA GLY A 320 -8.09 -18.00 -12.73
C GLY A 320 -9.43 -17.50 -12.17
N ARG A 321 -9.43 -16.54 -11.27
CA ARG A 321 -10.62 -15.97 -10.62
C ARG A 321 -10.74 -14.48 -10.92
N SER A 322 -11.96 -13.95 -10.89
CA SER A 322 -12.21 -12.50 -10.91
C SER A 322 -12.01 -11.92 -9.52
N ARG A 323 -11.17 -10.88 -9.43
CA ARG A 323 -10.89 -10.13 -8.20
C ARG A 323 -11.52 -8.75 -8.30
N LEU A 324 -12.53 -8.51 -7.47
CA LEU A 324 -13.19 -7.23 -7.31
C LEU A 324 -12.72 -6.56 -6.02
N SER A 325 -12.69 -5.24 -6.00
CA SER A 325 -12.29 -4.47 -4.82
C SER A 325 -13.16 -3.22 -4.65
N PHE A 326 -13.69 -3.04 -3.46
CA PHE A 326 -14.62 -1.96 -3.11
C PHE A 326 -13.91 -0.91 -2.27
N TYR A 327 -14.12 0.37 -2.61
CA TYR A 327 -13.46 1.46 -1.90
C TYR A 327 -14.37 2.69 -1.77
N VAL A 328 -13.83 3.80 -1.25
CA VAL A 328 -14.56 5.01 -0.87
C VAL A 328 -15.37 5.67 -1.99
N TYR A 329 -15.02 5.46 -3.24
CA TYR A 329 -15.70 6.01 -4.42
C TYR A 329 -16.75 5.07 -5.05
N ASN A 330 -16.89 3.86 -4.50
CA ASN A 330 -17.93 2.91 -4.94
C ASN A 330 -19.21 3.10 -4.13
N ASP A 331 -20.31 2.60 -4.66
CA ASP A 331 -21.62 2.61 -4.01
C ASP A 331 -22.41 1.32 -4.27
N LEU A 332 -23.66 1.28 -3.78
CA LEU A 332 -24.54 0.13 -3.92
C LEU A 332 -24.84 -0.22 -5.38
N SER A 333 -24.89 0.77 -6.27
CA SER A 333 -25.15 0.50 -7.69
C SER A 333 -24.01 -0.28 -8.36
N ASP A 334 -22.76 -0.14 -7.86
CA ASP A 334 -21.63 -0.94 -8.29
C ASP A 334 -21.76 -2.40 -7.81
N VAL A 335 -22.21 -2.59 -6.57
CA VAL A 335 -22.52 -3.92 -5.98
C VAL A 335 -23.57 -4.62 -6.81
N GLU A 336 -24.72 -3.97 -7.06
CA GLU A 336 -25.82 -4.52 -7.83
C GLU A 336 -25.44 -4.88 -9.26
N ARG A 337 -24.67 -3.98 -9.92
CA ARG A 337 -24.17 -4.19 -11.28
C ARG A 337 -23.29 -5.45 -11.34
N ALA A 338 -22.31 -5.56 -10.45
CA ALA A 338 -21.38 -6.70 -10.43
C ALA A 338 -22.09 -8.01 -10.07
N ALA A 339 -22.99 -8.01 -9.09
CA ALA A 339 -23.74 -9.20 -8.69
C ALA A 339 -24.68 -9.69 -9.81
N ARG A 340 -25.34 -8.77 -10.53
CA ARG A 340 -26.18 -9.10 -11.69
C ARG A 340 -25.37 -9.75 -12.81
N ALA A 341 -24.20 -9.18 -13.13
CA ALA A 341 -23.33 -9.70 -14.18
C ALA A 341 -22.89 -11.14 -13.92
N LEU A 342 -22.53 -11.47 -12.67
CA LEU A 342 -22.10 -12.83 -12.32
C LEU A 342 -23.26 -13.84 -12.29
N ARG A 343 -24.49 -13.44 -11.91
CA ARG A 343 -25.65 -14.34 -11.93
C ARG A 343 -26.05 -14.71 -13.35
N VAL A 344 -26.00 -13.78 -14.28
CA VAL A 344 -26.30 -14.06 -15.71
C VAL A 344 -25.26 -15.02 -16.28
N SER A 345 -23.98 -14.84 -15.95
CA SER A 345 -22.89 -15.75 -16.39
C SER A 345 -22.98 -17.16 -15.79
N ALA A 346 -23.59 -17.32 -14.62
CA ALA A 346 -23.77 -18.64 -13.99
C ALA A 346 -25.00 -19.41 -14.53
N ALA A 347 -25.92 -18.72 -15.22
CA ALA A 347 -27.12 -19.29 -15.80
C ALA A 347 -26.99 -19.62 -17.31
N ALA A 348 -25.89 -19.17 -17.94
CA ALA A 348 -25.54 -19.43 -19.33
C ALA A 348 -24.49 -20.56 -19.44
#